data_72ca073e47456d89baa92ebe58f4c396
#
_entry.id   72ca073e47456d89baa92ebe58f4c396
#
_cell.length_a   1.000
_cell.length_b   1.000
_cell.length_c   1.000
_cell.angle_alpha   90.00
_cell.angle_beta   90.00
_cell.angle_gamma   90.00
#
_symmetry.space_group_name_H-M   'P 1'
#
loop_
_entity.id
_entity.type
_entity.pdbx_description
1 polymer ?
#
loop_
_entity_poly.entity_id
_entity_poly.type
_entity_poly.pdbx_seq_one_letter_code
_entity_poly.pdbx_strand_id
1 'polypeptide(L)'
;MEALQSLFEAPPPDASELPLGQQLRDLYGGALALRPDCVYSNFVSSLDGVVAMKGASSGPAISGRSEGDRFLMGLLRACADCVLVGAQTFRDDAGHLWTPGYIYPPAAGEFGALRSALKLPETPQLVVLSQSGDVDRSQPARPLVLEGERPLGSVLDELRARGWRRVLCEGGPRVIGELLRQSLLDDMFLTLSPVLAGRDREWRPGMVGGIELLPEHGAWGRLASARRQGSHLFLRYDLR
;
A
#
# COMPACT_ATOMS: atom_id res chain seq x y z
N MET A 1 12.53 -9.81 -13.49
CA MET A 1 12.44 -10.55 -12.21
C MET A 1 11.84 -11.92 -12.41
N GLU A 2 12.07 -12.85 -11.49
CA GLU A 2 11.33 -14.10 -11.37
C GLU A 2 9.87 -13.82 -10.97
N ALA A 3 8.92 -14.59 -11.52
CA ALA A 3 7.49 -14.43 -11.21
C ALA A 3 7.18 -14.76 -9.74
N LEU A 4 6.16 -14.13 -9.19
CA LEU A 4 5.63 -14.51 -7.89
C LEU A 4 4.93 -15.86 -8.01
N GLN A 5 5.35 -16.85 -7.23
CA GLN A 5 4.73 -18.16 -7.18
C GLN A 5 3.47 -18.10 -6.32
N SER A 6 2.30 -18.41 -6.88
CA SER A 6 1.05 -18.54 -6.12
C SER A 6 1.12 -19.78 -5.22
N LEU A 7 0.83 -19.59 -3.94
CA LEU A 7 0.74 -20.63 -2.92
C LEU A 7 -0.70 -20.85 -2.46
N PHE A 8 -1.50 -19.79 -2.44
CA PHE A 8 -2.90 -19.81 -2.02
C PHE A 8 -3.66 -18.66 -2.68
N GLU A 9 -4.91 -18.90 -3.07
CA GLU A 9 -5.79 -17.91 -3.67
C GLU A 9 -7.24 -18.15 -3.25
N ALA A 10 -7.86 -17.18 -2.57
CA ALA A 10 -9.27 -17.16 -2.20
C ALA A 10 -9.74 -15.69 -2.12
N PRO A 11 -9.91 -15.02 -3.27
CA PRO A 11 -10.27 -13.61 -3.30
C PRO A 11 -11.61 -13.37 -2.61
N PRO A 12 -11.87 -12.13 -2.11
CA PRO A 12 -13.16 -11.77 -1.57
C PRO A 12 -14.28 -11.99 -2.61
N PRO A 13 -15.47 -12.46 -2.20
CA PRO A 13 -16.54 -12.82 -3.14
C PRO A 13 -17.12 -11.62 -3.91
N ASP A 14 -16.96 -10.40 -3.37
CA ASP A 14 -17.38 -9.13 -3.96
C ASP A 14 -16.26 -8.41 -4.73
N ALA A 15 -15.09 -9.05 -4.85
CA ALA A 15 -13.99 -8.56 -5.68
C ALA A 15 -14.16 -9.00 -7.14
N SER A 16 -13.78 -8.13 -8.06
CA SER A 16 -13.78 -8.41 -9.49
C SER A 16 -12.35 -8.49 -10.02
N GLU A 17 -12.11 -9.42 -10.91
CA GLU A 17 -10.82 -9.58 -11.58
C GLU A 17 -10.49 -8.34 -12.40
N LEU A 18 -9.26 -7.82 -12.22
CA LEU A 18 -8.77 -6.68 -12.97
C LEU A 18 -8.22 -7.10 -14.34
N PRO A 19 -8.30 -6.22 -15.35
CA PRO A 19 -7.88 -6.51 -16.73
C PRO A 19 -6.35 -6.45 -16.87
N LEU A 20 -5.63 -7.30 -16.13
CA LEU A 20 -4.18 -7.41 -16.23
C LEU A 20 -3.78 -7.92 -17.60
N GLY A 21 -2.82 -7.27 -18.26
CA GLY A 21 -2.14 -7.83 -19.43
C GLY A 21 -1.37 -9.10 -19.07
N GLN A 22 -1.05 -9.91 -20.10
CA GLN A 22 -0.42 -11.23 -19.89
C GLN A 22 0.88 -11.13 -19.07
N GLN A 23 1.73 -10.16 -19.36
CA GLN A 23 2.99 -9.97 -18.65
C GLN A 23 2.77 -9.69 -17.14
N LEU A 24 1.78 -8.86 -16.78
CA LEU A 24 1.46 -8.60 -15.37
C LEU A 24 0.89 -9.84 -14.68
N ARG A 25 0.06 -10.62 -15.37
CA ARG A 25 -0.45 -11.91 -14.86
C ARG A 25 0.67 -12.89 -14.59
N ASP A 26 1.60 -13.02 -15.53
CA ASP A 26 2.73 -13.93 -15.40
C ASP A 26 3.64 -13.50 -14.24
N LEU A 27 3.97 -12.22 -14.15
CA LEU A 27 4.82 -11.69 -13.07
C LEU A 27 4.15 -11.77 -11.70
N TYR A 28 2.84 -11.53 -11.62
CA TYR A 28 2.08 -11.60 -10.36
C TYR A 28 1.78 -13.04 -9.95
N GLY A 29 1.86 -13.99 -10.88
CA GLY A 29 1.52 -15.40 -10.68
C GLY A 29 0.02 -15.64 -10.63
N GLY A 30 -0.73 -15.02 -11.55
CA GLY A 30 -2.18 -15.21 -11.71
C GLY A 30 -2.99 -13.93 -11.83
N ALA A 31 -4.27 -14.01 -11.55
CA ALA A 31 -5.19 -12.89 -11.56
C ALA A 31 -5.08 -12.05 -10.27
N LEU A 32 -5.42 -10.77 -10.37
CA LEU A 32 -5.65 -9.90 -9.24
C LEU A 32 -7.10 -9.41 -9.29
N ALA A 33 -7.85 -9.67 -8.25
CA ALA A 33 -9.22 -9.18 -8.09
C ALA A 33 -9.27 -8.16 -6.95
N LEU A 34 -9.90 -7.00 -7.19
CA LEU A 34 -10.15 -5.97 -6.17
C LEU A 34 -11.63 -5.57 -6.19
N ARG A 35 -12.12 -5.09 -5.07
CA ARG A 35 -13.44 -4.45 -5.00
C ARG A 35 -13.45 -3.17 -5.83
N PRO A 36 -14.57 -2.78 -6.45
CA PRO A 36 -14.68 -1.54 -7.23
C PRO A 36 -14.58 -0.27 -6.36
N ASP A 37 -14.93 -0.38 -5.08
CA ASP A 37 -14.78 0.66 -4.06
C ASP A 37 -14.12 0.01 -2.84
N CYS A 38 -12.86 0.35 -2.57
CA CYS A 38 -12.11 -0.22 -1.47
C CYS A 38 -10.94 0.67 -1.03
N VAL A 39 -10.62 0.54 0.25
CA VAL A 39 -9.38 1.03 0.83
C VAL A 39 -8.48 -0.17 1.08
N TYR A 40 -7.31 -0.19 0.49
CA TYR A 40 -6.34 -1.26 0.70
C TYR A 40 -4.98 -0.68 1.05
N SER A 41 -4.23 -1.41 1.85
CA SER A 41 -2.88 -1.00 2.26
C SER A 41 -1.81 -1.88 1.64
N ASN A 42 -0.60 -1.33 1.53
CA ASN A 42 0.60 -2.07 1.13
C ASN A 42 1.76 -1.74 2.06
N PHE A 43 2.36 -2.77 2.64
CA PHE A 43 3.51 -2.67 3.53
C PHE A 43 4.53 -3.75 3.27
N VAL A 44 5.79 -3.45 3.58
CA VAL A 44 6.83 -4.44 3.80
C VAL A 44 7.17 -4.48 5.29
N SER A 45 7.32 -5.68 5.83
CA SER A 45 7.69 -5.91 7.23
C SER A 45 8.84 -6.90 7.34
N SER A 46 9.70 -6.70 8.33
CA SER A 46 10.62 -7.73 8.82
C SER A 46 9.86 -8.86 9.52
N LEU A 47 10.53 -10.01 9.76
CA LEU A 47 9.96 -11.14 10.51
C LEU A 47 9.53 -10.78 11.93
N ASP A 48 10.21 -9.82 12.54
CA ASP A 48 9.90 -9.30 13.89
C ASP A 48 8.97 -8.07 13.88
N GLY A 49 8.33 -7.78 12.71
CA GLY A 49 7.24 -6.82 12.59
C GLY A 49 7.66 -5.34 12.49
N VAL A 50 8.90 -5.04 12.14
CA VAL A 50 9.37 -3.66 11.90
C VAL A 50 9.02 -3.23 10.48
N VAL A 51 8.37 -2.07 10.32
CA VAL A 51 7.97 -1.51 9.00
C VAL A 51 8.66 -0.18 8.69
N ALA A 52 9.29 0.45 9.67
CA ALA A 52 10.02 1.70 9.45
C ALA A 52 11.21 1.82 10.41
N MET A 53 12.19 2.64 10.05
CA MET A 53 13.40 2.92 10.80
C MET A 53 13.70 4.42 10.75
N LYS A 54 14.32 4.95 11.80
CA LYS A 54 14.69 6.37 11.85
C LYS A 54 15.90 6.65 10.93
N GLY A 55 15.81 7.72 10.15
CA GLY A 55 16.95 8.25 9.38
C GLY A 55 17.39 7.41 8.17
N ALA A 56 16.56 6.47 7.71
CA ALA A 56 16.82 5.65 6.52
C ALA A 56 15.56 5.47 5.68
N SER A 57 15.72 5.29 4.37
CA SER A 57 14.63 4.80 3.52
C SER A 57 14.28 3.36 3.96
N SER A 58 13.17 3.23 4.66
CA SER A 58 12.81 2.00 5.37
C SER A 58 12.45 0.86 4.42
N GLY A 59 11.70 1.16 3.35
CA GLY A 59 11.25 0.17 2.38
C GLY A 59 12.41 -0.66 1.79
N PRO A 60 13.40 -0.04 1.11
CA PRO A 60 14.53 -0.76 0.55
C PRO A 60 15.38 -1.53 1.59
N ALA A 61 15.51 -0.99 2.80
CA ALA A 61 16.31 -1.64 3.86
C ALA A 61 15.60 -2.89 4.40
N ILE A 62 14.29 -2.83 4.61
CA ILE A 62 13.49 -3.95 5.12
C ILE A 62 13.25 -4.98 4.01
N SER A 63 12.90 -4.56 2.80
CA SER A 63 12.65 -5.49 1.70
C SER A 63 13.93 -6.14 1.15
N GLY A 64 15.13 -5.69 1.56
CA GLY A 64 16.38 -6.14 0.94
C GLY A 64 16.44 -5.78 -0.54
N ARG A 65 15.76 -4.69 -0.96
CA ARG A 65 15.59 -4.25 -2.36
C ARG A 65 14.91 -5.30 -3.24
N SER A 66 14.00 -6.10 -2.68
CA SER A 66 13.26 -7.11 -3.41
C SER A 66 12.61 -6.53 -4.67
N GLU A 67 12.87 -7.16 -5.83
CA GLU A 67 12.20 -6.78 -7.08
C GLU A 67 10.71 -7.12 -7.04
N GLY A 68 10.34 -8.26 -6.41
CA GLY A 68 8.96 -8.66 -6.21
C GLY A 68 8.16 -7.67 -5.38
N ASP A 69 8.77 -7.11 -4.33
CA ASP A 69 8.14 -6.08 -3.50
C ASP A 69 7.90 -4.78 -4.29
N ARG A 70 8.91 -4.30 -5.03
CA ARG A 70 8.77 -3.13 -5.89
C ARG A 70 7.76 -3.34 -7.02
N PHE A 71 7.74 -4.54 -7.61
CA PHE A 71 6.76 -4.90 -8.62
C PHE A 71 5.34 -4.89 -8.05
N LEU A 72 5.11 -5.53 -6.89
CA LEU A 72 3.80 -5.54 -6.24
C LEU A 72 3.35 -4.13 -5.89
N MET A 73 4.22 -3.29 -5.34
CA MET A 73 3.93 -1.88 -5.06
C MET A 73 3.52 -1.14 -6.34
N GLY A 74 4.25 -1.33 -7.45
CA GLY A 74 3.92 -0.75 -8.74
C GLY A 74 2.55 -1.23 -9.26
N LEU A 75 2.27 -2.52 -9.16
CA LEU A 75 0.99 -3.11 -9.56
C LEU A 75 -0.18 -2.55 -8.75
N LEU A 76 -0.04 -2.45 -7.42
CA LEU A 76 -1.08 -1.92 -6.54
C LEU A 76 -1.32 -0.42 -6.81
N ARG A 77 -0.26 0.38 -7.03
CA ARG A 77 -0.38 1.78 -7.46
C ARG A 77 -1.06 1.90 -8.83
N ALA A 78 -0.80 0.96 -9.75
CA ALA A 78 -1.47 0.96 -11.06
C ALA A 78 -2.97 0.68 -10.97
N CYS A 79 -3.43 0.02 -9.91
CA CYS A 79 -4.85 -0.24 -9.66
C CYS A 79 -5.58 0.91 -8.95
N ALA A 80 -4.84 1.84 -8.32
CA ALA A 80 -5.39 2.88 -7.46
C ALA A 80 -5.87 4.12 -8.22
N ASP A 81 -6.95 4.74 -7.76
CA ASP A 81 -7.34 6.11 -8.14
C ASP A 81 -6.39 7.12 -7.47
N CYS A 82 -6.11 6.89 -6.18
CA CYS A 82 -5.18 7.71 -5.42
C CYS A 82 -4.35 6.89 -4.43
N VAL A 83 -3.19 7.44 -4.07
CA VAL A 83 -2.30 6.92 -3.02
C VAL A 83 -2.38 7.87 -1.83
N LEU A 84 -2.75 7.33 -0.67
CA LEU A 84 -2.93 8.06 0.58
C LEU A 84 -1.75 7.81 1.52
N VAL A 85 -1.10 8.87 1.98
CA VAL A 85 0.01 8.80 2.94
C VAL A 85 -0.13 9.86 4.03
N GLY A 86 0.50 9.61 5.18
CA GLY A 86 0.66 10.64 6.21
C GLY A 86 1.82 11.60 5.89
N ALA A 87 1.77 12.82 6.40
CA ALA A 87 2.80 13.84 6.18
C ALA A 87 4.21 13.39 6.62
N GLN A 88 4.33 12.55 7.64
CA GLN A 88 5.64 12.03 8.05
C GLN A 88 6.22 11.10 6.99
N THR A 89 5.45 10.15 6.46
CA THR A 89 5.88 9.27 5.36
C THR A 89 6.30 10.08 4.13
N PHE A 90 5.54 11.12 3.79
CA PHE A 90 5.88 12.01 2.68
C PHE A 90 7.21 12.76 2.89
N ARG A 91 7.50 13.21 4.12
CA ARG A 91 8.77 13.87 4.46
C ARG A 91 9.96 12.91 4.46
N ASP A 92 9.76 11.68 4.95
CA ASP A 92 10.82 10.67 5.04
C ASP A 92 11.27 10.18 3.65
N ASP A 93 10.37 10.23 2.67
CA ASP A 93 10.62 9.85 1.27
C ASP A 93 10.65 11.06 0.32
N ALA A 94 11.33 12.14 0.73
CA ALA A 94 11.44 13.36 -0.06
C ALA A 94 11.97 13.07 -1.48
N GLY A 95 11.29 13.62 -2.49
CA GLY A 95 11.62 13.42 -3.91
C GLY A 95 11.10 12.11 -4.50
N HIS A 96 10.47 11.22 -3.72
CA HIS A 96 9.84 10.02 -4.23
C HIS A 96 8.63 10.35 -5.12
N LEU A 97 8.55 9.70 -6.28
CA LEU A 97 7.36 9.74 -7.12
C LEU A 97 6.50 8.53 -6.83
N TRP A 98 5.29 8.78 -6.35
CA TRP A 98 4.32 7.76 -5.92
C TRP A 98 3.59 7.13 -7.11
N THR A 99 4.34 6.84 -8.20
CA THR A 99 3.79 6.31 -9.44
C THR A 99 4.23 4.87 -9.68
N PRO A 100 3.45 4.07 -10.42
CA PRO A 100 3.77 2.67 -10.72
C PRO A 100 5.11 2.52 -11.44
N GLY A 101 5.32 3.30 -12.51
CA GLY A 101 6.52 3.21 -13.35
C GLY A 101 7.79 3.72 -12.65
N TYR A 102 7.67 4.62 -11.69
CA TYR A 102 8.83 5.09 -10.91
C TYR A 102 9.38 3.98 -10.00
N ILE A 103 8.49 3.28 -9.29
CA ILE A 103 8.94 2.25 -8.34
C ILE A 103 9.42 0.97 -9.04
N TYR A 104 8.83 0.63 -10.17
CA TYR A 104 9.23 -0.54 -10.96
C TYR A 104 9.24 -0.23 -12.46
N PRO A 105 10.29 0.45 -12.98
CA PRO A 105 10.40 0.83 -14.39
C PRO A 105 10.28 -0.31 -15.40
N PRO A 106 10.72 -1.57 -15.12
CA PRO A 106 10.64 -2.64 -16.10
C PRO A 106 9.21 -3.00 -16.56
N ALA A 107 8.17 -2.63 -15.79
CA ALA A 107 6.77 -2.85 -16.16
C ALA A 107 5.99 -1.53 -16.35
N ALA A 108 6.65 -0.40 -16.57
CA ALA A 108 5.99 0.91 -16.69
C ALA A 108 4.93 0.94 -17.81
N GLY A 109 5.24 0.35 -18.98
CA GLY A 109 4.31 0.26 -20.11
C GLY A 109 3.07 -0.56 -19.77
N GLU A 110 3.26 -1.72 -19.11
CA GLU A 110 2.17 -2.60 -18.70
C GLU A 110 1.28 -1.97 -17.62
N PHE A 111 1.88 -1.23 -16.67
CA PHE A 111 1.12 -0.47 -15.70
C PHE A 111 0.30 0.64 -16.36
N GLY A 112 0.85 1.34 -17.36
CA GLY A 112 0.13 2.32 -18.17
C GLY A 112 -1.04 1.71 -18.93
N ALA A 113 -0.83 0.55 -19.56
CA ALA A 113 -1.89 -0.19 -20.25
C ALA A 113 -3.00 -0.64 -19.30
N LEU A 114 -2.65 -1.13 -18.11
CA LEU A 114 -3.63 -1.47 -17.07
C LEU A 114 -4.45 -0.25 -16.66
N ARG A 115 -3.82 0.89 -16.38
CA ARG A 115 -4.52 2.13 -16.00
C ARG A 115 -5.47 2.59 -17.09
N SER A 116 -5.05 2.52 -18.37
CA SER A 116 -5.89 2.84 -19.52
C SER A 116 -7.11 1.91 -19.61
N ALA A 117 -6.91 0.59 -19.43
CA ALA A 117 -8.00 -0.38 -19.41
C ALA A 117 -9.00 -0.14 -18.26
N LEU A 118 -8.51 0.36 -17.14
CA LEU A 118 -9.31 0.76 -15.97
C LEU A 118 -9.92 2.18 -16.11
N LYS A 119 -9.64 2.89 -17.21
CA LYS A 119 -10.05 4.28 -17.46
C LYS A 119 -9.55 5.26 -16.38
N LEU A 120 -8.37 5.00 -15.86
CA LEU A 120 -7.70 5.84 -14.86
C LEU A 120 -6.73 6.81 -15.55
N PRO A 121 -6.44 7.97 -14.93
CA PRO A 121 -5.35 8.86 -15.36
C PRO A 121 -4.00 8.13 -15.41
N GLU A 122 -3.02 8.66 -16.12
CA GLU A 122 -1.70 8.05 -16.29
C GLU A 122 -1.03 7.69 -14.95
N THR A 123 -1.23 8.54 -13.94
CA THR A 123 -0.70 8.32 -12.58
C THR A 123 -1.81 8.45 -11.54
N PRO A 124 -1.75 7.71 -10.41
CA PRO A 124 -2.65 7.94 -9.29
C PRO A 124 -2.38 9.32 -8.67
N GLN A 125 -3.43 9.96 -8.14
CA GLN A 125 -3.24 11.19 -7.37
C GLN A 125 -2.59 10.86 -6.02
N LEU A 126 -1.49 11.54 -5.68
CA LEU A 126 -0.95 11.48 -4.33
C LEU A 126 -1.79 12.37 -3.40
N VAL A 127 -2.24 11.82 -2.28
CA VAL A 127 -2.98 12.51 -1.22
C VAL A 127 -2.16 12.43 0.08
N VAL A 128 -1.87 13.57 0.66
CA VAL A 128 -1.09 13.67 1.91
C VAL A 128 -1.99 14.20 3.03
N LEU A 129 -2.10 13.42 4.11
CA LEU A 129 -2.78 13.85 5.33
C LEU A 129 -1.80 14.60 6.24
N SER A 130 -2.13 15.84 6.58
CA SER A 130 -1.32 16.67 7.46
C SER A 130 -2.18 17.45 8.44
N GLN A 131 -1.93 17.29 9.74
CA GLN A 131 -2.64 18.08 10.76
C GLN A 131 -2.29 19.56 10.69
N SER A 132 -1.01 19.89 10.47
CA SER A 132 -0.51 21.27 10.46
C SER A 132 -0.52 21.94 9.09
N GLY A 133 -0.74 21.17 8.01
CA GLY A 133 -0.55 21.65 6.63
C GLY A 133 0.92 21.83 6.22
N ASP A 134 1.87 21.54 7.10
CA ASP A 134 3.31 21.65 6.83
C ASP A 134 3.77 20.50 5.92
N VAL A 135 3.57 20.71 4.63
CA VAL A 135 3.93 19.79 3.54
C VAL A 135 4.56 20.60 2.41
N ASP A 136 5.76 20.20 2.01
CA ASP A 136 6.43 20.81 0.87
C ASP A 136 5.71 20.47 -0.45
N ARG A 137 4.90 21.40 -0.92
CA ARG A 137 4.12 21.28 -2.16
C ARG A 137 4.94 21.48 -3.43
N SER A 138 6.19 21.93 -3.31
CA SER A 138 7.10 22.10 -4.45
C SER A 138 7.71 20.80 -4.95
N GLN A 139 7.56 19.71 -4.18
CA GLN A 139 8.09 18.39 -4.54
C GLN A 139 7.46 17.89 -5.86
N PRO A 140 8.22 17.15 -6.68
CA PRO A 140 7.77 16.66 -7.98
C PRO A 140 6.48 15.84 -7.96
N ALA A 141 6.17 15.20 -6.84
CA ALA A 141 4.97 14.38 -6.65
C ALA A 141 3.66 15.19 -6.63
N ARG A 142 3.71 16.52 -6.44
CA ARG A 142 2.56 17.45 -6.46
C ARG A 142 1.35 16.94 -5.67
N PRO A 143 1.46 16.73 -4.35
CA PRO A 143 0.40 16.13 -3.56
C PRO A 143 -0.84 17.04 -3.45
N LEU A 144 -2.02 16.41 -3.40
CA LEU A 144 -3.20 17.01 -2.78
C LEU A 144 -3.01 16.91 -1.26
N VAL A 145 -2.91 18.04 -0.57
CA VAL A 145 -2.76 18.08 0.88
C VAL A 145 -4.13 18.28 1.52
N LEU A 146 -4.54 17.34 2.36
CA LEU A 146 -5.75 17.46 3.19
C LEU A 146 -5.31 17.82 4.61
N GLU A 147 -5.65 19.04 5.00
CA GLU A 147 -5.19 19.69 6.25
C GLU A 147 -6.20 19.51 7.39
N GLY A 148 -5.67 19.59 8.60
CA GLY A 148 -6.44 19.55 9.83
C GLY A 148 -6.71 18.14 10.35
N GLU A 149 -7.19 18.10 11.60
CA GLU A 149 -7.63 16.85 12.24
C GLU A 149 -9.05 16.51 11.73
N ARG A 150 -9.14 15.44 10.97
CA ARG A 150 -10.39 15.02 10.33
C ARG A 150 -10.59 13.52 10.53
N PRO A 151 -11.83 13.06 10.82
CA PRO A 151 -12.14 11.63 10.78
C PRO A 151 -11.83 11.05 9.39
N LEU A 152 -11.15 9.90 9.32
CA LEU A 152 -10.79 9.30 8.03
C LEU A 152 -12.01 8.93 7.18
N GLY A 153 -13.15 8.60 7.81
CA GLY A 153 -14.40 8.41 7.08
C GLY A 153 -14.76 9.64 6.23
N SER A 154 -14.68 10.85 6.79
CA SER A 154 -14.97 12.09 6.04
C SER A 154 -13.92 12.39 4.94
N VAL A 155 -12.67 11.98 5.16
CA VAL A 155 -11.64 12.05 4.12
C VAL A 155 -11.99 11.13 2.95
N LEU A 156 -12.33 9.87 3.24
CA LEU A 156 -12.71 8.91 2.20
C LEU A 156 -13.97 9.35 1.44
N ASP A 157 -14.95 9.94 2.12
CA ASP A 157 -16.14 10.50 1.46
C ASP A 157 -15.78 11.64 0.50
N GLU A 158 -14.85 12.52 0.89
CA GLU A 158 -14.33 13.55 -0.01
C GLU A 158 -13.59 12.94 -1.23
N LEU A 159 -12.78 11.89 -1.03
CA LEU A 159 -12.11 11.20 -2.13
C LEU A 159 -13.13 10.55 -3.08
N ARG A 160 -14.16 9.90 -2.54
CA ARG A 160 -15.27 9.32 -3.32
C ARG A 160 -16.05 10.37 -4.09
N ALA A 161 -16.30 11.54 -3.50
CA ALA A 161 -16.96 12.65 -4.19
C ALA A 161 -16.13 13.17 -5.40
N ARG A 162 -14.81 12.98 -5.39
CA ARG A 162 -13.91 13.26 -6.52
C ARG A 162 -13.88 12.13 -7.55
N GLY A 163 -14.62 11.03 -7.32
CA GLY A 163 -14.62 9.84 -8.16
C GLY A 163 -13.53 8.82 -7.83
N TRP A 164 -12.74 9.02 -6.77
CA TRP A 164 -11.66 8.12 -6.36
C TRP A 164 -12.19 7.07 -5.39
N ARG A 165 -12.35 5.87 -5.89
CA ARG A 165 -12.98 4.76 -5.17
C ARG A 165 -11.98 3.74 -4.66
N ARG A 166 -10.90 3.46 -5.44
CA ARG A 166 -9.82 2.57 -5.00
C ARG A 166 -8.69 3.39 -4.40
N VAL A 167 -8.64 3.41 -3.08
CA VAL A 167 -7.67 4.18 -2.29
C VAL A 167 -6.59 3.24 -1.78
N LEU A 168 -5.35 3.41 -2.25
CA LEU A 168 -4.19 2.69 -1.73
C LEU A 168 -3.57 3.49 -0.58
N CYS A 169 -3.52 2.92 0.62
CA CYS A 169 -2.83 3.52 1.76
C CYS A 169 -1.41 2.92 1.90
N GLU A 170 -0.39 3.75 1.72
CA GLU A 170 1.01 3.35 1.87
C GLU A 170 1.68 3.95 3.12
N GLY A 171 0.92 4.25 4.12
CA GLY A 171 1.46 4.58 5.40
C GLY A 171 1.05 5.94 5.96
N GLY A 172 1.51 6.36 7.15
CA GLY A 172 2.30 5.63 8.15
C GLY A 172 1.42 4.85 9.14
N PRO A 173 2.04 4.27 10.16
CA PRO A 173 1.35 3.41 11.13
C PRO A 173 0.13 4.04 11.79
N ARG A 174 0.14 5.35 12.06
CA ARG A 174 -1.01 6.07 12.63
C ARG A 174 -2.20 6.14 11.69
N VAL A 175 -1.96 6.31 10.37
CA VAL A 175 -3.05 6.31 9.38
C VAL A 175 -3.70 4.94 9.32
N ILE A 176 -2.90 3.87 9.35
CA ILE A 176 -3.43 2.49 9.41
C ILE A 176 -4.20 2.25 10.70
N GLY A 177 -3.66 2.66 11.85
CA GLY A 177 -4.38 2.52 13.12
C GLY A 177 -5.74 3.20 13.10
N GLU A 178 -5.82 4.39 12.52
CA GLU A 178 -7.08 5.13 12.41
C GLU A 178 -8.06 4.49 11.41
N LEU A 179 -7.57 3.97 10.27
CA LEU A 179 -8.41 3.19 9.33
C LEU A 179 -8.99 1.94 10.00
N LEU A 180 -8.18 1.22 10.78
CA LEU A 180 -8.63 0.04 11.52
C LEU A 180 -9.63 0.39 12.62
N ARG A 181 -9.37 1.48 13.37
CA ARG A 181 -10.27 1.95 14.43
C ARG A 181 -11.68 2.26 13.92
N GLN A 182 -11.77 2.75 12.69
CA GLN A 182 -13.05 3.08 12.04
C GLN A 182 -13.57 1.96 11.13
N SER A 183 -12.92 0.78 11.08
CA SER A 183 -13.29 -0.33 10.18
C SER A 183 -13.36 0.09 8.71
N LEU A 184 -12.41 0.94 8.28
CA LEU A 184 -12.36 1.52 6.93
C LEU A 184 -11.33 0.85 6.02
N LEU A 185 -10.51 -0.06 6.52
CA LEU A 185 -9.52 -0.80 5.73
C LEU A 185 -10.13 -2.12 5.28
N ASP A 186 -10.24 -2.31 3.98
CA ASP A 186 -10.85 -3.49 3.38
C ASP A 186 -9.86 -4.63 3.14
N ASP A 187 -8.69 -4.29 2.59
CA ASP A 187 -7.66 -5.28 2.26
C ASP A 187 -6.29 -4.81 2.75
N MET A 188 -5.49 -5.76 3.21
CA MET A 188 -4.11 -5.51 3.58
C MET A 188 -3.18 -6.37 2.75
N PHE A 189 -2.32 -5.74 1.95
CA PHE A 189 -1.20 -6.39 1.29
C PHE A 189 0.05 -6.22 2.15
N LEU A 190 0.74 -7.33 2.39
CA LEU A 190 1.91 -7.38 3.25
C LEU A 190 3.01 -8.20 2.58
N THR A 191 4.14 -7.57 2.29
CA THR A 191 5.39 -8.27 1.99
C THR A 191 6.08 -8.62 3.31
N LEU A 192 6.22 -9.91 3.60
CA LEU A 192 7.02 -10.38 4.72
C LEU A 192 8.43 -10.70 4.22
N SER A 193 9.38 -9.87 4.62
CA SER A 193 10.79 -10.00 4.25
C SER A 193 11.53 -10.96 5.20
N PRO A 194 12.43 -11.81 4.70
CA PRO A 194 13.15 -12.79 5.50
C PRO A 194 14.28 -12.17 6.36
N VAL A 195 14.02 -11.03 6.97
CA VAL A 195 14.99 -10.28 7.78
C VAL A 195 14.49 -10.09 9.20
N LEU A 196 15.37 -10.15 10.17
CA LEU A 196 15.15 -9.72 11.54
C LEU A 196 15.78 -8.31 11.68
N ALA A 197 14.96 -7.32 11.93
CA ALA A 197 15.42 -5.93 12.06
C ALA A 197 15.89 -5.61 13.48
N GLY A 198 15.37 -6.32 14.48
CA GLY A 198 15.62 -6.08 15.89
C GLY A 198 14.96 -4.80 16.40
N ARG A 199 14.69 -4.73 17.71
CA ARG A 199 14.16 -3.55 18.39
C ARG A 199 15.01 -3.31 19.62
N ASP A 200 15.60 -2.11 19.69
CA ASP A 200 16.20 -1.60 20.90
C ASP A 200 15.40 -0.37 21.35
N ARG A 201 16.01 0.59 22.00
CA ARG A 201 15.39 1.82 22.49
C ARG A 201 15.04 2.82 21.39
N GLU A 202 15.47 2.59 20.16
CA GLU A 202 15.16 3.45 19.03
C GLU A 202 13.75 3.22 18.48
N TRP A 203 13.21 4.26 17.83
CA TRP A 203 11.91 4.20 17.18
C TRP A 203 11.93 3.23 15.99
N ARG A 204 11.27 2.10 16.15
CA ARG A 204 11.05 1.07 15.12
C ARG A 204 9.60 0.61 15.17
N PRO A 205 8.67 1.34 14.55
CA PRO A 205 7.25 1.04 14.65
C PRO A 205 6.90 -0.27 13.96
N GLY A 206 5.85 -0.90 14.48
CA GLY A 206 5.07 -1.87 13.76
C GLY A 206 4.12 -1.20 12.75
N MET A 207 3.37 -2.01 12.04
CA MET A 207 2.48 -1.58 10.96
C MET A 207 1.29 -0.73 11.47
N VAL A 208 0.84 -0.96 12.70
CA VAL A 208 -0.29 -0.27 13.33
C VAL A 208 0.24 0.59 14.48
N GLY A 209 -0.13 1.85 14.51
CA GLY A 209 0.27 2.79 15.56
C GLY A 209 -0.87 3.72 15.98
N GLY A 210 -0.77 4.24 17.22
CA GLY A 210 -1.75 5.17 17.77
C GLY A 210 -3.02 4.51 18.30
N ILE A 211 -3.09 3.19 18.31
CA ILE A 211 -4.20 2.40 18.84
C ILE A 211 -3.70 1.06 19.37
N GLU A 212 -4.35 0.57 20.41
CA GLU A 212 -4.26 -0.80 20.92
C GLU A 212 -5.54 -1.53 20.53
N LEU A 213 -5.41 -2.61 19.76
CA LEU A 213 -6.56 -3.39 19.27
C LEU A 213 -6.84 -4.61 20.17
N LEU A 214 -5.79 -5.29 20.63
CA LEU A 214 -5.92 -6.41 21.55
C LEU A 214 -5.70 -5.93 22.99
N PRO A 215 -6.30 -6.62 23.98
CA PRO A 215 -7.09 -7.86 23.88
C PRO A 215 -8.57 -7.65 23.51
N GLU A 216 -9.08 -6.44 23.54
CA GLU A 216 -10.54 -6.20 23.52
C GLU A 216 -11.15 -6.22 22.13
N HIS A 217 -10.48 -5.65 21.13
CA HIS A 217 -11.04 -5.43 19.77
C HIS A 217 -10.02 -5.78 18.68
N GLY A 218 -9.61 -7.06 18.58
CA GLY A 218 -8.70 -7.49 17.52
C GLY A 218 -9.32 -7.30 16.12
N ALA A 219 -8.56 -6.70 15.19
CA ALA A 219 -8.92 -6.70 13.78
C ALA A 219 -8.48 -8.03 13.15
N TRP A 220 -9.42 -8.92 12.92
CA TRP A 220 -9.17 -10.23 12.33
C TRP A 220 -9.33 -10.19 10.82
N GLY A 221 -8.36 -10.73 10.11
CA GLY A 221 -8.37 -10.81 8.64
C GLY A 221 -8.43 -12.26 8.16
N ARG A 222 -9.15 -12.47 7.06
CA ARG A 222 -9.16 -13.73 6.32
C ARG A 222 -8.06 -13.71 5.27
N LEU A 223 -7.19 -14.73 5.23
CA LEU A 223 -6.18 -14.84 4.18
C LEU A 223 -6.88 -14.94 2.81
N ALA A 224 -6.61 -13.98 1.94
CA ALA A 224 -7.18 -13.90 0.59
C ALA A 224 -6.19 -14.38 -0.48
N SER A 225 -4.89 -14.15 -0.29
CA SER A 225 -3.86 -14.76 -1.14
C SER A 225 -2.52 -14.84 -0.45
N ALA A 226 -1.71 -15.80 -0.87
CA ALA A 226 -0.31 -15.92 -0.50
C ALA A 226 0.53 -16.24 -1.74
N ARG A 227 1.64 -15.53 -1.91
CA ARG A 227 2.62 -15.75 -2.97
C ARG A 227 4.02 -15.76 -2.39
N ARG A 228 4.97 -16.29 -3.14
CA ARG A 228 6.38 -16.38 -2.76
C ARG A 228 7.28 -15.96 -3.91
N GLN A 229 8.39 -15.31 -3.58
CA GLN A 229 9.54 -15.16 -4.46
C GLN A 229 10.80 -15.30 -3.62
N GLY A 230 11.64 -16.30 -3.92
CA GLY A 230 12.74 -16.64 -3.03
C GLY A 230 12.26 -16.94 -1.62
N SER A 231 12.72 -16.16 -0.65
CA SER A 231 12.31 -16.27 0.77
C SER A 231 11.30 -15.20 1.21
N HIS A 232 10.88 -14.31 0.31
CA HIS A 232 9.83 -13.33 0.61
C HIS A 232 8.44 -13.96 0.46
N LEU A 233 7.52 -13.61 1.35
CA LEU A 233 6.10 -13.92 1.24
C LEU A 233 5.33 -12.63 0.94
N PHE A 234 4.36 -12.74 0.04
CA PHE A 234 3.45 -11.67 -0.35
C PHE A 234 2.04 -12.11 0.02
N LEU A 235 1.52 -11.53 1.07
CA LEU A 235 0.25 -11.91 1.70
C LEU A 235 -0.81 -10.84 1.42
N ARG A 236 -2.05 -11.29 1.22
CA ARG A 236 -3.21 -10.42 1.22
C ARG A 236 -4.21 -10.92 2.24
N TYR A 237 -4.68 -10.04 3.10
CA TYR A 237 -5.76 -10.31 4.03
C TYR A 237 -6.98 -9.44 3.69
N ASP A 238 -8.15 -10.06 3.67
CA ASP A 238 -9.45 -9.43 3.65
C ASP A 238 -9.87 -9.12 5.09
N LEU A 239 -10.21 -7.87 5.38
CA LEU A 239 -10.51 -7.36 6.72
C LEU A 239 -12.00 -7.02 6.91
N ARG A 240 -12.85 -7.29 5.89
CA ARG A 240 -14.32 -7.17 5.97
C ARG A 240 -14.97 -8.40 6.56
#